data_2a9c075efde00a7af9de644686099ac3
#
_entry.id   2a9c075efde00a7af9de644686099ac3
#
_cell.length_a   1.000
_cell.length_b   1.000
_cell.length_c   1.000
_cell.angle_alpha   90.00
_cell.angle_beta   90.00
_cell.angle_gamma   90.00
#
_symmetry.space_group_name_H-M   'P 1'
#
loop_
_entity.id
_entity.type
_entity.pdbx_description
1 polymer ?
#
loop_
_entity_poly.entity_id
_entity_poly.type
_entity_poly.pdbx_seq_one_letter_code
_entity_poly.pdbx_strand_id
1 'polypeptide(L)'
;MKNRRVLAPATILATVIMIAVSGCSQSSKPSTSNTPTPSASPTMSTKALAQYWVADTSRGFRLYREFVRVNPVPDAITSALRQLVSQKPTDSDYVSLWPLGTTINSVRISGDSAIVDLTFPKLNLGSEAESLAIAQLVWTATAAETTVKRISITVDGKKIESLAGHMDASKAFTRGLTYEVLAPIWITSPTENQSIAAKGFTLSGMASTFEANVVWKVMKNGVLIQEGSTTAQEAAPAWKPWSVLIKDLKPGSYQFFAMEFSAEDGSLVAQDTKYAILK
;
A
#
# COMPACT_ATOMS: atom_id res chain seq x y z
N MET A 1 5.17 4.05 -59.93
CA MET A 1 6.27 4.94 -60.39
C MET A 1 7.11 5.24 -59.17
N LYS A 2 8.26 4.64 -59.05
CA LYS A 2 9.65 5.17 -59.07
C LYS A 2 9.82 6.36 -58.11
N ASN A 3 10.73 6.40 -57.11
CA ASN A 3 12.13 5.98 -57.13
C ASN A 3 12.69 5.77 -55.73
N ARG A 4 13.55 4.76 -55.63
CA ARG A 4 14.60 4.50 -54.61
C ARG A 4 15.64 5.63 -54.63
N ARG A 5 16.26 5.95 -53.49
CA ARG A 5 17.72 6.20 -53.42
C ARG A 5 18.29 5.72 -52.08
N VAL A 6 19.19 4.81 -52.22
CA VAL A 6 20.16 4.27 -51.26
C VAL A 6 21.38 5.19 -51.31
N LEU A 7 22.05 5.42 -50.21
CA LEU A 7 23.48 5.73 -50.17
C LEU A 7 24.09 5.31 -48.78
N ALA A 8 25.17 4.57 -48.84
CA ALA A 8 25.92 3.97 -47.80
C ALA A 8 27.20 4.77 -47.41
N PRO A 9 28.19 4.24 -46.68
CA PRO A 9 28.75 4.77 -45.45
C PRO A 9 30.10 5.46 -45.61
N ALA A 10 30.56 6.19 -44.65
CA ALA A 10 31.93 6.71 -44.56
C ALA A 10 32.62 6.22 -43.28
N THR A 11 33.66 5.45 -43.53
CA THR A 11 34.68 4.94 -42.57
C THR A 11 35.73 6.04 -42.38
N ILE A 12 36.09 6.36 -41.13
CA ILE A 12 37.27 7.18 -40.82
C ILE A 12 38.15 6.41 -39.84
N LEU A 13 39.38 6.18 -40.29
CA LEU A 13 40.53 5.54 -39.67
C LEU A 13 41.23 6.55 -38.72
N ALA A 14 41.52 6.19 -37.52
CA ALA A 14 42.30 7.01 -36.57
C ALA A 14 43.60 6.32 -36.20
N THR A 15 44.66 7.05 -36.36
CA THR A 15 46.06 6.72 -36.25
C THR A 15 46.51 6.66 -34.79
N VAL A 16 47.29 5.63 -34.46
CA VAL A 16 48.00 5.42 -33.19
C VAL A 16 49.31 6.24 -33.20
N ILE A 17 49.61 6.96 -32.16
CA ILE A 17 50.93 7.49 -31.85
C ILE A 17 51.40 6.94 -30.49
N MET A 18 52.40 6.09 -30.51
CA MET A 18 53.22 5.70 -29.33
C MET A 18 54.30 6.72 -29.06
N ILE A 19 54.41 7.12 -27.83
CA ILE A 19 55.62 7.77 -27.33
C ILE A 19 56.11 6.99 -26.09
N ALA A 20 57.27 6.35 -26.24
CA ALA A 20 57.99 5.73 -25.14
C ALA A 20 58.94 6.77 -24.51
N VAL A 21 58.92 6.90 -23.21
CA VAL A 21 59.97 7.56 -22.47
C VAL A 21 60.39 6.69 -21.28
N SER A 22 61.62 6.20 -21.38
CA SER A 22 62.30 5.47 -20.32
C SER A 22 62.85 6.43 -19.27
N GLY A 23 62.73 6.11 -18.00
CA GLY A 23 63.38 6.82 -16.92
C GLY A 23 63.48 5.94 -15.67
N CYS A 24 64.69 5.55 -15.32
CA CYS A 24 65.06 4.66 -14.22
C CYS A 24 64.97 5.26 -12.83
N SER A 25 64.64 4.37 -11.88
CA SER A 25 65.12 4.22 -10.51
C SER A 25 64.82 5.31 -9.46
N GLN A 26 64.08 4.92 -8.45
CA GLN A 26 64.61 4.77 -7.09
C GLN A 26 63.63 4.05 -6.15
N SER A 27 64.20 3.06 -5.47
CA SER A 27 63.56 2.22 -4.48
C SER A 27 63.20 3.03 -3.21
N SER A 28 61.92 3.15 -2.90
CA SER A 28 61.48 3.48 -1.53
C SER A 28 60.23 2.65 -1.25
N LYS A 29 60.33 1.77 -0.25
CA LYS A 29 59.18 1.00 0.30
C LYS A 29 58.02 1.91 0.67
N PRO A 30 56.83 1.69 0.17
CA PRO A 30 55.65 2.28 0.80
C PRO A 30 55.23 1.42 2.00
N SER A 31 55.21 2.02 3.14
CA SER A 31 54.51 1.53 4.33
C SER A 31 53.05 1.38 3.98
N THR A 32 52.53 0.16 4.01
CA THR A 32 51.10 -0.11 3.85
C THR A 32 50.35 0.37 5.07
N SER A 33 49.85 1.60 5.02
CA SER A 33 48.79 2.08 5.90
C SER A 33 47.49 1.39 5.45
N ASN A 34 47.10 0.34 6.14
CA ASN A 34 45.75 -0.24 6.03
C ASN A 34 44.75 0.72 6.67
N THR A 35 44.30 1.72 5.92
CA THR A 35 43.07 2.44 6.27
C THR A 35 41.91 1.48 6.08
N PRO A 36 41.16 1.13 7.14
CA PRO A 36 39.98 0.30 6.97
C PRO A 36 38.97 1.04 6.07
N THR A 37 38.72 0.52 4.91
CA THR A 37 37.58 0.94 4.08
C THR A 37 36.32 0.82 4.94
N PRO A 38 35.53 1.90 5.14
CA PRO A 38 34.28 1.79 5.86
C PRO A 38 33.39 0.78 5.14
N SER A 39 33.14 -0.34 5.79
CA SER A 39 32.19 -1.34 5.34
C SER A 39 30.84 -0.62 5.25
N ALA A 40 30.34 -0.44 4.04
CA ALA A 40 28.99 0.10 3.83
C ALA A 40 28.01 -0.85 4.53
N SER A 41 27.43 -0.39 5.62
CA SER A 41 26.32 -1.09 6.27
C SER A 41 25.24 -1.34 5.19
N PRO A 42 24.68 -2.54 5.09
CA PRO A 42 23.64 -2.81 4.11
C PRO A 42 22.48 -1.86 4.37
N THR A 43 22.21 -0.97 3.43
CA THR A 43 21.04 -0.10 3.47
C THR A 43 19.81 -1.01 3.34
N MET A 44 19.14 -1.27 4.46
CA MET A 44 17.92 -2.09 4.46
C MET A 44 16.84 -1.34 3.70
N SER A 45 16.49 -1.88 2.54
CA SER A 45 15.47 -1.32 1.64
C SER A 45 14.10 -1.51 2.26
N THR A 46 13.45 -0.43 2.70
CA THR A 46 12.05 -0.48 3.16
C THR A 46 11.10 -0.61 1.97
N LYS A 47 10.05 -1.42 2.14
CA LYS A 47 8.95 -1.59 1.17
C LYS A 47 7.66 -1.02 1.76
N ALA A 48 6.89 -0.31 0.94
CA ALA A 48 5.53 0.08 1.30
C ALA A 48 4.60 -1.13 1.11
N LEU A 49 4.00 -1.61 2.19
CA LEU A 49 3.08 -2.75 2.18
C LEU A 49 1.67 -2.27 2.49
N ALA A 50 0.71 -2.77 1.72
CA ALA A 50 -0.70 -2.49 1.95
C ALA A 50 -1.19 -3.21 3.21
N GLN A 51 -1.90 -2.48 4.06
CA GLN A 51 -2.63 -2.97 5.22
C GLN A 51 -4.11 -2.69 5.01
N TYR A 52 -4.95 -3.65 5.34
CA TYR A 52 -6.39 -3.50 5.21
C TYR A 52 -7.04 -3.46 6.58
N TRP A 53 -7.74 -2.36 6.87
CA TRP A 53 -8.36 -2.05 8.15
C TRP A 53 -9.87 -1.92 7.99
N VAL A 54 -10.61 -2.13 9.06
CA VAL A 54 -12.07 -2.03 9.04
C VAL A 54 -12.49 -0.64 9.46
N ALA A 55 -13.48 -0.08 8.76
CA ALA A 55 -14.24 1.07 9.22
C ALA A 55 -15.71 0.95 8.83
N ASP A 56 -16.54 1.73 9.52
CA ASP A 56 -17.98 1.79 9.27
C ASP A 56 -18.29 2.64 8.03
N THR A 57 -19.30 2.24 7.30
CA THR A 57 -19.90 3.00 6.20
C THR A 57 -21.42 2.93 6.33
N SER A 58 -22.17 3.74 5.58
CA SER A 58 -23.63 3.64 5.57
C SER A 58 -24.17 2.29 5.09
N ARG A 59 -23.30 1.48 4.49
CA ARG A 59 -23.61 0.12 3.99
C ARG A 59 -22.97 -0.99 4.85
N GLY A 60 -22.68 -0.71 6.13
CA GLY A 60 -22.01 -1.61 7.07
C GLY A 60 -20.48 -1.51 6.98
N PHE A 61 -19.81 -2.39 7.70
CA PHE A 61 -18.36 -2.37 7.80
C PHE A 61 -17.69 -2.78 6.49
N ARG A 62 -16.60 -2.08 6.14
CA ARG A 62 -15.81 -2.31 4.93
C ARG A 62 -14.32 -2.18 5.22
N LEU A 63 -13.50 -2.75 4.33
CA LEU A 63 -12.05 -2.60 4.40
C LEU A 63 -11.60 -1.33 3.69
N TYR A 64 -10.74 -0.59 4.36
CA TYR A 64 -9.97 0.53 3.84
C TYR A 64 -8.49 0.15 3.78
N ARG A 65 -7.71 0.83 2.97
CA ARG A 65 -6.30 0.51 2.77
C ARG A 65 -5.38 1.65 3.19
N GLU A 66 -4.39 1.31 4.02
CA GLU A 66 -3.23 2.14 4.29
C GLU A 66 -1.95 1.48 3.73
N PHE A 67 -0.90 2.27 3.57
CA PHE A 67 0.43 1.77 3.27
C PHE A 67 1.37 2.04 4.43
N VAL A 68 2.04 0.99 4.91
CA VAL A 68 3.09 1.08 5.94
C VAL A 68 4.45 0.75 5.34
N ARG A 69 5.47 1.52 5.70
CA ARG A 69 6.84 1.23 5.32
C ARG A 69 7.45 0.27 6.31
N VAL A 70 7.84 -0.89 5.85
CA VAL A 70 8.47 -1.94 6.65
C VAL A 70 9.75 -2.45 5.99
N ASN A 71 10.63 -2.98 6.81
CA ASN A 71 11.70 -3.83 6.34
C ASN A 71 11.16 -5.25 6.16
N PRO A 72 11.12 -5.80 4.92
CA PRO A 72 10.48 -7.08 4.65
C PRO A 72 11.38 -8.25 5.11
N VAL A 73 11.28 -8.62 6.38
CA VAL A 73 12.05 -9.72 6.99
C VAL A 73 11.09 -10.71 7.68
N PRO A 74 11.11 -12.00 7.33
CA PRO A 74 11.94 -12.67 6.32
C PRO A 74 11.50 -12.35 4.88
N ASP A 75 10.24 -11.98 4.66
CA ASP A 75 9.61 -11.70 3.38
C ASP A 75 8.47 -10.68 3.52
N ALA A 76 7.90 -10.23 2.42
CA ALA A 76 6.89 -9.20 2.39
C ALA A 76 5.55 -9.63 3.01
N ILE A 77 5.10 -10.85 2.74
CA ILE A 77 3.81 -11.35 3.25
C ILE A 77 3.86 -11.56 4.76
N THR A 78 4.92 -12.17 5.28
CA THR A 78 5.12 -12.35 6.73
C THR A 78 5.20 -11.01 7.44
N SER A 79 5.94 -10.05 6.87
CA SER A 79 6.07 -8.71 7.45
C SER A 79 4.75 -7.93 7.43
N ALA A 80 3.98 -8.02 6.34
CA ALA A 80 2.67 -7.38 6.25
C ALA A 80 1.69 -7.94 7.30
N LEU A 81 1.64 -9.25 7.42
CA LEU A 81 0.73 -9.90 8.37
C LEU A 81 1.14 -9.65 9.83
N ARG A 82 2.44 -9.62 10.14
CA ARG A 82 2.92 -9.24 11.48
C ARG A 82 2.51 -7.81 11.83
N GLN A 83 2.64 -6.87 10.89
CA GLN A 83 2.17 -5.50 11.08
C GLN A 83 0.66 -5.44 11.32
N LEU A 84 -0.15 -6.15 10.52
CA LEU A 84 -1.60 -6.18 10.65
C LEU A 84 -2.06 -6.60 12.05
N VAL A 85 -1.44 -7.63 12.63
CA VAL A 85 -1.88 -8.17 13.92
C VAL A 85 -1.24 -7.51 15.13
N SER A 86 -0.09 -6.82 14.97
CA SER A 86 0.67 -6.22 16.08
C SER A 86 0.52 -4.70 16.18
N GLN A 87 0.08 -4.03 15.12
CA GLN A 87 -0.03 -2.58 15.07
C GLN A 87 -1.49 -2.13 14.99
N LYS A 88 -1.72 -0.87 15.33
CA LYS A 88 -2.99 -0.18 15.05
C LYS A 88 -2.90 0.53 13.71
N PRO A 89 -4.03 0.79 13.03
CA PRO A 89 -4.04 1.71 11.89
C PRO A 89 -3.51 3.08 12.29
N THR A 90 -2.92 3.80 11.35
CA THR A 90 -2.48 5.18 11.56
C THR A 90 -3.67 6.13 11.61
N ASP A 91 -4.65 5.86 10.78
CA ASP A 91 -5.92 6.57 10.76
C ASP A 91 -6.80 6.13 11.92
N SER A 92 -7.26 7.09 12.72
CA SER A 92 -8.11 6.83 13.89
C SER A 92 -9.54 6.38 13.54
N ASP A 93 -9.96 6.57 12.28
CA ASP A 93 -11.27 6.15 11.78
C ASP A 93 -11.30 4.64 11.51
N TYR A 94 -10.13 3.98 11.51
CA TYR A 94 -9.99 2.56 11.20
C TYR A 94 -9.73 1.72 12.45
N VAL A 95 -10.08 0.45 12.37
CA VAL A 95 -9.85 -0.53 13.44
C VAL A 95 -9.28 -1.85 12.91
N SER A 96 -8.54 -2.55 13.78
CA SER A 96 -8.19 -3.95 13.58
C SER A 96 -9.17 -4.83 14.35
N LEU A 97 -9.58 -5.94 13.74
CA LEU A 97 -10.38 -6.96 14.42
C LEU A 97 -9.51 -8.04 15.10
N TRP A 98 -8.19 -7.99 14.87
CA TRP A 98 -7.24 -8.89 15.53
C TRP A 98 -6.93 -8.38 16.93
N PRO A 99 -7.10 -9.21 17.96
CA PRO A 99 -6.85 -8.79 19.34
C PRO A 99 -5.36 -8.58 19.60
N LEU A 100 -5.05 -7.69 20.53
CA LEU A 100 -3.68 -7.51 21.01
C LEU A 100 -3.13 -8.85 21.53
N GLY A 101 -1.88 -9.15 21.22
CA GLY A 101 -1.24 -10.41 21.54
C GLY A 101 -1.38 -11.48 20.45
N THR A 102 -2.07 -11.18 19.33
CA THR A 102 -2.02 -12.04 18.14
C THR A 102 -0.62 -12.03 17.54
N THR A 103 -0.11 -13.20 17.16
CA THR A 103 1.20 -13.37 16.52
C THR A 103 1.09 -14.19 15.24
N ILE A 104 1.93 -13.87 14.27
CA ILE A 104 2.17 -14.69 13.07
C ILE A 104 3.39 -15.56 13.35
N ASN A 105 3.16 -16.84 13.57
CA ASN A 105 4.20 -17.81 13.86
C ASN A 105 5.01 -18.16 12.61
N SER A 106 4.31 -18.45 11.50
CA SER A 106 4.94 -18.75 10.21
C SER A 106 4.01 -18.48 9.04
N VAL A 107 4.60 -18.21 7.87
CA VAL A 107 3.91 -18.20 6.58
C VAL A 107 4.65 -19.15 5.65
N ARG A 108 3.96 -20.12 5.06
CA ARG A 108 4.52 -21.06 4.11
C ARG A 108 3.78 -20.95 2.78
N ILE A 109 4.52 -20.60 1.72
CA ILE A 109 3.98 -20.41 0.37
C ILE A 109 4.27 -21.67 -0.45
N SER A 110 3.25 -22.15 -1.18
CA SER A 110 3.35 -23.24 -2.15
C SER A 110 2.48 -22.91 -3.36
N GLY A 111 3.10 -22.59 -4.48
CA GLY A 111 2.40 -22.12 -5.66
C GLY A 111 1.61 -20.84 -5.40
N ASP A 112 0.32 -20.85 -5.68
CA ASP A 112 -0.59 -19.74 -5.45
C ASP A 112 -1.29 -19.77 -4.07
N SER A 113 -0.84 -20.62 -3.18
CA SER A 113 -1.43 -20.82 -1.86
C SER A 113 -0.42 -20.51 -0.75
N ALA A 114 -0.88 -19.93 0.35
CA ALA A 114 -0.09 -19.77 1.56
C ALA A 114 -0.83 -20.36 2.77
N ILE A 115 -0.06 -20.95 3.67
CA ILE A 115 -0.53 -21.37 5.00
C ILE A 115 0.00 -20.35 6.00
N VAL A 116 -0.90 -19.67 6.69
CA VAL A 116 -0.59 -18.70 7.75
C VAL A 116 -0.88 -19.34 9.09
N ASP A 117 0.16 -19.52 9.89
CA ASP A 117 0.04 -20.05 11.26
C ASP A 117 0.02 -18.89 12.25
N LEU A 118 -1.01 -18.88 13.09
CA LEU A 118 -1.30 -17.82 14.06
C LEU A 118 -1.33 -18.38 15.48
N THR A 119 -1.04 -17.51 16.43
CA THR A 119 -1.46 -17.65 17.83
C THR A 119 -2.21 -16.39 18.22
N PHE A 120 -3.34 -16.52 18.90
CA PHE A 120 -4.12 -15.37 19.37
C PHE A 120 -4.87 -15.69 20.66
N PRO A 121 -5.16 -14.66 21.48
CA PRO A 121 -6.10 -14.79 22.58
C PRO A 121 -7.48 -15.18 22.07
N LYS A 122 -8.36 -15.66 22.97
CA LYS A 122 -9.73 -16.03 22.58
C LYS A 122 -10.40 -14.91 21.77
N LEU A 123 -10.82 -15.25 20.55
CA LEU A 123 -11.63 -14.39 19.68
C LEU A 123 -13.10 -14.54 20.12
N ASN A 124 -13.75 -13.40 20.32
CA ASN A 124 -15.20 -13.34 20.55
C ASN A 124 -15.79 -12.40 19.48
N LEU A 125 -15.92 -12.91 18.27
CA LEU A 125 -16.41 -12.19 17.10
C LEU A 125 -17.75 -12.77 16.67
N GLY A 126 -18.69 -11.92 16.31
CA GLY A 126 -19.88 -12.33 15.54
C GLY A 126 -19.51 -12.67 14.09
N SER A 127 -20.47 -13.23 13.34
CA SER A 127 -20.24 -13.73 11.97
C SER A 127 -19.67 -12.67 11.01
N GLU A 128 -20.17 -11.43 11.04
CA GLU A 128 -19.67 -10.34 10.22
C GLU A 128 -18.22 -9.98 10.59
N ALA A 129 -17.95 -9.82 11.89
CA ALA A 129 -16.61 -9.46 12.35
C ALA A 129 -15.59 -10.58 12.10
N GLU A 130 -15.98 -11.86 12.20
CA GLU A 130 -15.10 -13.00 11.84
C GLU A 130 -14.78 -12.97 10.34
N SER A 131 -15.79 -12.76 9.49
CA SER A 131 -15.60 -12.64 8.04
C SER A 131 -14.65 -11.49 7.69
N LEU A 132 -14.81 -10.33 8.32
CA LEU A 132 -13.95 -9.16 8.10
C LEU A 132 -12.53 -9.36 8.65
N ALA A 133 -12.35 -10.04 9.78
CA ALA A 133 -11.01 -10.37 10.30
C ALA A 133 -10.25 -11.28 9.31
N ILE A 134 -10.93 -12.28 8.77
CA ILE A 134 -10.39 -13.14 7.73
C ILE A 134 -10.08 -12.31 6.47
N ALA A 135 -11.00 -11.43 6.05
CA ALA A 135 -10.79 -10.57 4.90
C ALA A 135 -9.59 -9.63 5.09
N GLN A 136 -9.40 -9.01 6.27
CA GLN A 136 -8.20 -8.21 6.58
C GLN A 136 -6.91 -9.01 6.31
N LEU A 137 -6.85 -10.26 6.80
CA LEU A 137 -5.69 -11.12 6.64
C LEU A 137 -5.48 -11.50 5.17
N VAL A 138 -6.53 -11.94 4.47
CA VAL A 138 -6.47 -12.36 3.07
C VAL A 138 -6.07 -11.20 2.15
N TRP A 139 -6.70 -10.03 2.30
CA TRP A 139 -6.40 -8.88 1.46
C TRP A 139 -5.01 -8.33 1.70
N THR A 140 -4.54 -8.29 2.95
CA THR A 140 -3.18 -7.88 3.30
C THR A 140 -2.13 -8.85 2.76
N ALA A 141 -2.33 -10.15 2.98
CA ALA A 141 -1.41 -11.19 2.52
C ALA A 141 -1.26 -11.18 0.99
N THR A 142 -2.38 -11.20 0.27
CA THR A 142 -2.40 -11.26 -1.20
C THR A 142 -2.02 -9.93 -1.88
N ALA A 143 -2.01 -8.81 -1.14
CA ALA A 143 -1.45 -7.56 -1.63
C ALA A 143 0.07 -7.49 -1.44
N ALA A 144 0.60 -8.10 -0.38
CA ALA A 144 2.04 -8.17 -0.12
C ALA A 144 2.75 -9.14 -1.06
N GLU A 145 2.08 -10.26 -1.42
CA GLU A 145 2.57 -11.27 -2.36
C GLU A 145 1.49 -11.60 -3.40
N THR A 146 1.62 -11.02 -4.57
CA THR A 146 0.59 -11.05 -5.62
C THR A 146 0.44 -12.40 -6.33
N THR A 147 1.41 -13.28 -6.21
CA THR A 147 1.34 -14.67 -6.71
C THR A 147 0.41 -15.51 -5.86
N VAL A 148 0.28 -15.19 -4.56
CA VAL A 148 -0.61 -15.89 -3.63
C VAL A 148 -2.06 -15.45 -3.85
N LYS A 149 -2.96 -16.42 -4.01
CA LYS A 149 -4.41 -16.22 -4.20
C LYS A 149 -5.25 -16.88 -3.12
N ARG A 150 -4.72 -17.91 -2.46
CA ARG A 150 -5.42 -18.71 -1.46
C ARG A 150 -4.67 -18.70 -0.13
N ILE A 151 -5.41 -18.49 0.96
CA ILE A 151 -4.86 -18.46 2.32
C ILE A 151 -5.56 -19.54 3.15
N SER A 152 -4.79 -20.48 3.65
CA SER A 152 -5.24 -21.41 4.70
C SER A 152 -4.73 -20.93 6.06
N ILE A 153 -5.56 -21.07 7.08
CA ILE A 153 -5.23 -20.65 8.45
C ILE A 153 -4.99 -21.89 9.32
N THR A 154 -3.92 -21.85 10.11
CA THR A 154 -3.67 -22.80 11.20
C THR A 154 -3.47 -22.02 12.50
N VAL A 155 -3.79 -22.63 13.61
CA VAL A 155 -3.58 -22.04 14.95
C VAL A 155 -2.69 -22.98 15.75
N ASP A 156 -1.55 -22.47 16.24
CA ASP A 156 -0.53 -23.24 16.94
C ASP A 156 -0.13 -24.52 16.19
N GLY A 157 0.03 -24.40 14.87
CA GLY A 157 0.39 -25.49 13.96
C GLY A 157 -0.74 -26.46 13.63
N LYS A 158 -1.95 -26.27 14.16
CA LYS A 158 -3.10 -27.16 13.97
C LYS A 158 -4.11 -26.57 12.99
N LYS A 159 -4.69 -27.42 12.16
CA LYS A 159 -5.86 -27.06 11.35
C LYS A 159 -7.03 -26.74 12.25
N ILE A 160 -7.83 -25.77 11.87
CA ILE A 160 -9.05 -25.36 12.56
C ILE A 160 -10.26 -25.51 11.64
N GLU A 161 -11.42 -25.72 12.23
CA GLU A 161 -12.70 -25.76 11.51
C GLU A 161 -13.28 -24.34 11.34
N SER A 162 -13.00 -23.47 12.31
CA SER A 162 -13.46 -22.09 12.34
C SER A 162 -12.51 -21.23 13.18
N LEU A 163 -12.48 -19.91 12.90
CA LEU A 163 -11.69 -18.93 13.67
C LEU A 163 -12.42 -18.53 14.97
N ALA A 164 -13.72 -18.17 14.85
CA ALA A 164 -14.57 -17.77 15.97
C ALA A 164 -15.93 -18.51 16.00
N GLY A 165 -16.13 -19.53 15.17
CA GLY A 165 -17.31 -20.40 15.17
C GLY A 165 -18.33 -20.16 14.06
N HIS A 166 -18.09 -19.20 13.14
CA HIS A 166 -19.08 -18.85 12.11
C HIS A 166 -18.60 -19.12 10.69
N MET A 167 -17.28 -19.07 10.42
CA MET A 167 -16.71 -19.23 9.08
C MET A 167 -15.97 -20.58 8.98
N ASP A 168 -16.24 -21.34 7.92
CA ASP A 168 -15.56 -22.61 7.63
C ASP A 168 -14.08 -22.35 7.26
N ALA A 169 -13.19 -22.56 8.22
CA ALA A 169 -11.75 -22.42 8.05
C ALA A 169 -11.03 -23.74 7.68
N SER A 170 -11.76 -24.83 7.46
CA SER A 170 -11.22 -26.07 6.90
C SER A 170 -10.75 -25.92 5.46
N LYS A 171 -11.26 -24.92 4.75
CA LYS A 171 -10.95 -24.54 3.37
C LYS A 171 -10.06 -23.30 3.31
N ALA A 172 -9.33 -23.16 2.19
CA ALA A 172 -8.58 -21.96 1.95
C ALA A 172 -9.50 -20.78 1.57
N PHE A 173 -9.23 -19.61 2.15
CA PHE A 173 -9.90 -18.36 1.84
C PHE A 173 -9.29 -17.69 0.61
N THR A 174 -10.10 -16.99 -0.14
CA THR A 174 -9.73 -16.14 -1.27
C THR A 174 -10.26 -14.73 -1.03
N ARG A 175 -9.83 -13.76 -1.84
CA ARG A 175 -10.49 -12.45 -1.83
C ARG A 175 -11.97 -12.61 -2.18
N GLY A 176 -12.84 -12.03 -1.36
CA GLY A 176 -14.25 -11.85 -1.68
C GLY A 176 -14.44 -10.84 -2.82
N LEU A 177 -15.69 -10.65 -3.22
CA LEU A 177 -16.05 -9.65 -4.24
C LEU A 177 -15.69 -8.25 -3.72
N THR A 178 -14.99 -7.50 -4.55
CA THR A 178 -14.44 -6.18 -4.19
C THR A 178 -15.51 -5.25 -3.62
N TYR A 179 -16.68 -5.19 -4.25
CA TYR A 179 -17.78 -4.30 -3.84
C TYR A 179 -18.49 -4.73 -2.54
N GLU A 180 -18.29 -5.97 -2.09
CA GLU A 180 -18.83 -6.47 -0.82
C GLU A 180 -17.86 -6.21 0.35
N VAL A 181 -16.57 -6.22 0.05
CA VAL A 181 -15.52 -6.21 1.09
C VAL A 181 -14.87 -4.84 1.24
N LEU A 182 -14.58 -4.15 0.13
CA LEU A 182 -13.89 -2.87 0.17
C LEU A 182 -14.86 -1.70 0.25
N ALA A 183 -14.48 -0.67 0.97
CA ALA A 183 -15.16 0.61 0.94
C ALA A 183 -15.10 1.20 -0.48
N PRO A 184 -16.18 1.77 -1.02
CA PRO A 184 -16.22 2.18 -2.43
C PRO A 184 -15.27 3.32 -2.77
N ILE A 185 -14.73 4.02 -1.77
CA ILE A 185 -13.84 5.15 -1.96
C ILE A 185 -12.83 5.23 -0.82
N TRP A 186 -11.56 5.56 -1.13
CA TRP A 186 -10.55 5.96 -0.15
C TRP A 186 -9.50 6.91 -0.71
N ILE A 187 -8.85 7.64 0.20
CA ILE A 187 -7.71 8.51 -0.08
C ILE A 187 -6.42 7.70 0.08
N THR A 188 -5.53 7.79 -0.90
CA THR A 188 -4.19 7.19 -0.86
C THR A 188 -3.11 8.25 -0.59
N SER A 189 -3.32 9.47 -1.06
CA SER A 189 -2.44 10.62 -0.84
C SER A 189 -3.28 11.88 -0.60
N PRO A 190 -3.02 12.62 0.48
CA PRO A 190 -2.02 12.37 1.50
C PRO A 190 -2.30 11.12 2.33
N THR A 191 -1.25 10.54 2.95
CA THR A 191 -1.43 9.57 4.02
C THR A 191 -1.78 10.30 5.32
N GLU A 192 -2.36 9.59 6.27
CA GLU A 192 -2.72 10.18 7.57
C GLU A 192 -1.52 10.84 8.25
N ASN A 193 -1.72 12.07 8.75
CA ASN A 193 -0.70 12.92 9.39
C ASN A 193 0.52 13.27 8.54
N GLN A 194 0.44 13.12 7.22
CA GLN A 194 1.55 13.45 6.32
C GLN A 194 1.88 14.95 6.33
N SER A 195 3.16 15.29 6.34
CA SER A 195 3.64 16.65 6.05
C SER A 195 3.81 16.85 4.55
N ILE A 196 3.19 17.89 3.98
CA ILE A 196 3.15 18.19 2.55
C ILE A 196 3.58 19.64 2.31
N ALA A 197 4.21 19.93 1.16
CA ALA A 197 4.51 21.31 0.77
C ALA A 197 3.23 22.08 0.40
N ALA A 198 3.08 23.31 0.92
CA ALA A 198 1.88 24.14 0.71
C ALA A 198 1.70 24.67 -0.74
N LYS A 199 2.69 24.53 -1.61
CA LYS A 199 2.68 25.04 -3.00
C LYS A 199 1.67 24.35 -3.94
N GLY A 200 0.86 23.47 -3.39
CA GLY A 200 -0.06 22.62 -4.15
C GLY A 200 0.40 21.16 -4.14
N PHE A 201 -0.55 20.26 -4.06
CA PHE A 201 -0.33 18.82 -4.06
C PHE A 201 -1.53 18.10 -4.70
N THR A 202 -1.31 16.85 -5.05
CA THR A 202 -2.37 16.00 -5.60
C THR A 202 -3.04 15.24 -4.46
N LEU A 203 -4.31 15.53 -4.20
CA LEU A 203 -5.21 14.66 -3.44
C LEU A 203 -5.63 13.53 -4.36
N SER A 204 -5.44 12.28 -3.95
CA SER A 204 -5.71 11.13 -4.81
C SER A 204 -6.05 9.88 -4.03
N GLY A 205 -6.72 8.96 -4.70
CA GLY A 205 -7.13 7.70 -4.11
C GLY A 205 -7.61 6.69 -5.14
N MET A 206 -8.41 5.75 -4.64
CA MET A 206 -9.09 4.75 -5.44
C MET A 206 -10.59 4.86 -5.22
N ALA A 207 -11.37 4.62 -6.26
CA ALA A 207 -12.82 4.62 -6.17
C ALA A 207 -13.46 3.57 -7.07
N SER A 208 -14.63 3.09 -6.61
CA SER A 208 -15.58 2.28 -7.37
C SER A 208 -16.97 2.88 -7.07
N THR A 209 -17.20 4.07 -7.60
CA THR A 209 -18.37 4.91 -7.32
C THR A 209 -19.31 4.95 -8.52
N PHE A 210 -20.58 5.27 -8.27
CA PHE A 210 -21.57 5.47 -9.31
C PHE A 210 -21.12 6.60 -10.24
N GLU A 211 -21.19 6.38 -11.56
CA GLU A 211 -20.73 7.31 -12.61
C GLU A 211 -19.27 7.79 -12.43
N ALA A 212 -18.46 7.02 -11.71
CA ALA A 212 -17.08 7.38 -11.34
C ALA A 212 -16.97 8.68 -10.55
N ASN A 213 -18.06 9.24 -10.04
CA ASN A 213 -18.04 10.55 -9.36
C ASN A 213 -17.40 10.45 -7.98
N VAL A 214 -16.50 11.39 -7.71
CA VAL A 214 -15.79 11.55 -6.42
C VAL A 214 -15.96 12.99 -5.97
N VAL A 215 -16.72 13.20 -4.91
CA VAL A 215 -16.84 14.51 -4.25
C VAL A 215 -15.71 14.63 -3.23
N TRP A 216 -15.03 15.78 -3.20
CA TRP A 216 -13.97 16.03 -2.24
C TRP A 216 -14.17 17.33 -1.50
N LYS A 217 -13.69 17.40 -0.24
CA LYS A 217 -13.67 18.59 0.59
C LYS A 217 -12.33 18.75 1.29
N VAL A 218 -11.99 20.00 1.54
CA VAL A 218 -10.86 20.43 2.37
C VAL A 218 -11.40 21.26 3.53
N MET A 219 -11.16 20.81 4.74
CA MET A 219 -11.61 21.46 5.96
C MET A 219 -10.42 21.95 6.78
N LYS A 220 -10.57 23.06 7.49
CA LYS A 220 -9.62 23.55 8.49
C LYS A 220 -10.38 23.97 9.74
N ASN A 221 -10.07 23.32 10.88
CA ASN A 221 -10.75 23.61 12.16
C ASN A 221 -12.28 23.56 12.06
N GLY A 222 -12.82 22.59 11.32
CA GLY A 222 -14.25 22.43 11.10
C GLY A 222 -14.87 23.39 10.07
N VAL A 223 -14.08 24.31 9.48
CA VAL A 223 -14.55 25.24 8.46
C VAL A 223 -14.22 24.72 7.06
N LEU A 224 -15.19 24.74 6.15
CA LEU A 224 -15.00 24.39 4.74
C LEU A 224 -14.10 25.45 4.07
N ILE A 225 -13.01 25.01 3.45
CA ILE A 225 -12.03 25.86 2.75
C ILE A 225 -12.19 25.71 1.23
N GLN A 226 -12.28 24.49 0.76
CA GLN A 226 -12.47 24.16 -0.66
C GLN A 226 -13.32 22.90 -0.79
N GLU A 227 -14.07 22.80 -1.87
CA GLU A 227 -14.77 21.59 -2.27
C GLU A 227 -14.90 21.50 -3.78
N GLY A 228 -15.21 20.32 -4.27
CA GLY A 228 -15.45 20.08 -5.68
C GLY A 228 -15.71 18.61 -5.96
N SER A 229 -15.70 18.29 -7.24
CA SER A 229 -15.80 16.92 -7.71
C SER A 229 -14.70 16.60 -8.73
N THR A 230 -14.40 15.32 -8.85
CA THR A 230 -13.54 14.75 -9.90
C THR A 230 -14.10 13.39 -10.28
N THR A 231 -13.55 12.77 -11.31
CA THR A 231 -13.96 11.43 -11.72
C THR A 231 -12.83 10.44 -11.57
N ALA A 232 -13.15 9.22 -11.13
CA ALA A 232 -12.26 8.08 -11.29
C ALA A 232 -12.13 7.73 -12.78
N GLN A 233 -11.12 6.96 -13.14
CA GLN A 233 -10.90 6.61 -14.55
C GLN A 233 -12.02 5.75 -15.15
N GLU A 234 -12.82 5.07 -14.31
CA GLU A 234 -13.94 4.21 -14.71
C GLU A 234 -14.95 4.13 -13.56
N ALA A 235 -16.22 3.97 -13.88
CA ALA A 235 -17.29 3.82 -12.89
C ALA A 235 -17.32 2.41 -12.25
N ALA A 236 -18.06 2.29 -11.14
CA ALA A 236 -18.35 0.99 -10.54
C ALA A 236 -18.90 -0.01 -11.59
N PRO A 237 -18.58 -1.30 -11.46
CA PRO A 237 -17.88 -1.95 -10.34
C PRO A 237 -16.34 -1.91 -10.42
N ALA A 238 -15.76 -1.20 -11.38
CA ALA A 238 -14.32 -1.12 -11.52
C ALA A 238 -13.68 -0.28 -10.40
N TRP A 239 -12.56 -0.75 -9.85
CA TRP A 239 -11.71 -0.02 -8.92
C TRP A 239 -10.63 0.73 -9.68
N LYS A 240 -10.76 2.06 -9.73
CA LYS A 240 -9.87 2.90 -10.50
C LYS A 240 -9.33 4.09 -9.69
N PRO A 241 -8.14 4.58 -10.04
CA PRO A 241 -7.60 5.77 -9.42
C PRO A 241 -8.40 7.03 -9.79
N TRP A 242 -8.44 7.96 -8.83
CA TRP A 242 -8.90 9.33 -9.01
C TRP A 242 -7.87 10.30 -8.46
N SER A 243 -7.90 11.53 -8.93
CA SER A 243 -7.03 12.58 -8.42
C SER A 243 -7.58 13.97 -8.69
N VAL A 244 -7.18 14.92 -7.82
CA VAL A 244 -7.45 16.36 -7.99
C VAL A 244 -6.25 17.16 -7.48
N LEU A 245 -5.92 18.24 -8.18
CA LEU A 245 -4.87 19.15 -7.76
C LEU A 245 -5.43 20.19 -6.80
N ILE A 246 -4.99 20.17 -5.56
CA ILE A 246 -5.34 21.15 -4.53
C ILE A 246 -4.27 22.25 -4.53
N LYS A 247 -4.71 23.52 -4.62
CA LYS A 247 -3.85 24.71 -4.65
C LYS A 247 -4.31 25.73 -3.63
N ASP A 248 -3.50 26.77 -3.46
CA ASP A 248 -3.82 27.99 -2.73
C ASP A 248 -4.19 27.79 -1.25
N LEU A 249 -3.70 26.70 -0.64
CA LEU A 249 -3.80 26.48 0.79
C LEU A 249 -2.60 27.13 1.52
N LYS A 250 -2.86 27.80 2.63
CA LYS A 250 -1.82 28.33 3.52
C LYS A 250 -1.25 27.22 4.41
N PRO A 251 -0.04 27.35 4.96
CA PRO A 251 0.47 26.41 5.95
C PRO A 251 -0.53 26.18 7.11
N GLY A 252 -0.57 24.95 7.62
CA GLY A 252 -1.46 24.54 8.70
C GLY A 252 -1.96 23.11 8.58
N SER A 253 -2.76 22.67 9.56
CA SER A 253 -3.39 21.34 9.56
C SER A 253 -4.73 21.40 8.87
N TYR A 254 -4.98 20.41 8.01
CA TYR A 254 -6.19 20.27 7.22
C TYR A 254 -6.73 18.85 7.29
N GLN A 255 -8.05 18.73 7.15
CA GLN A 255 -8.73 17.46 6.94
C GLN A 255 -9.25 17.41 5.50
N PHE A 256 -8.94 16.31 4.81
CA PHE A 256 -9.35 16.04 3.44
C PHE A 256 -10.42 14.95 3.45
N PHE A 257 -11.42 15.11 2.63
CA PHE A 257 -12.52 14.17 2.48
C PHE A 257 -12.60 13.72 1.03
N ALA A 258 -12.88 12.44 0.83
CA ALA A 258 -13.36 11.87 -0.42
C ALA A 258 -14.68 11.16 -0.13
N MET A 259 -15.72 11.45 -0.91
CA MET A 259 -17.08 11.04 -0.61
C MET A 259 -17.80 10.54 -1.86
N GLU A 260 -18.69 9.58 -1.66
CA GLU A 260 -19.71 9.15 -2.61
C GLU A 260 -21.09 9.46 -2.04
N PHE A 261 -21.95 10.05 -2.85
CA PHE A 261 -23.34 10.29 -2.53
C PHE A 261 -24.24 9.47 -3.45
N SER A 262 -25.37 9.05 -2.90
CA SER A 262 -26.42 8.37 -3.64
C SER A 262 -26.98 9.30 -4.73
N ALA A 263 -27.08 8.80 -5.95
CA ALA A 263 -27.76 9.50 -7.04
C ALA A 263 -29.28 9.53 -6.89
N GLU A 264 -29.84 8.65 -6.04
CA GLU A 264 -31.29 8.52 -5.84
C GLU A 264 -31.81 9.61 -4.88
N ASP A 265 -31.12 9.84 -3.76
CA ASP A 265 -31.62 10.68 -2.68
C ASP A 265 -30.56 11.67 -2.11
N GLY A 266 -29.35 11.65 -2.62
CA GLY A 266 -28.26 12.51 -2.16
C GLY A 266 -27.67 12.11 -0.80
N SER A 267 -28.03 10.96 -0.24
CA SER A 267 -27.47 10.49 1.02
C SER A 267 -26.00 10.09 0.86
N LEU A 268 -25.22 10.24 1.96
CA LEU A 268 -23.82 9.80 1.97
C LEU A 268 -23.74 8.26 1.91
N VAL A 269 -23.11 7.74 0.87
CA VAL A 269 -22.88 6.29 0.68
C VAL A 269 -21.62 5.85 1.41
N ALA A 270 -20.52 6.54 1.19
CA ALA A 270 -19.24 6.27 1.83
C ALA A 270 -18.36 7.50 1.84
N GLN A 271 -17.44 7.54 2.79
CA GLN A 271 -16.39 8.56 2.84
C GLN A 271 -15.10 7.97 3.36
N ASP A 272 -14.01 8.63 3.02
CA ASP A 272 -12.71 8.49 3.66
C ASP A 272 -12.18 9.87 4.01
N THR A 273 -11.48 9.96 5.14
CA THR A 273 -10.87 11.20 5.60
C THR A 273 -9.38 11.02 5.85
N LYS A 274 -8.61 12.09 5.68
CA LYS A 274 -7.19 12.12 6.06
C LYS A 274 -6.83 13.49 6.61
N TYR A 275 -6.08 13.50 7.69
CA TYR A 275 -5.42 14.70 8.17
C TYR A 275 -4.05 14.84 7.54
N ALA A 276 -3.66 16.07 7.19
CA ALA A 276 -2.30 16.36 6.77
C ALA A 276 -1.87 17.77 7.19
N ILE A 277 -0.55 17.98 7.30
CA ILE A 277 0.07 19.23 7.73
C ILE A 277 0.77 19.85 6.52
N LEU A 278 0.30 21.01 6.07
CA LEU A 278 0.94 21.79 5.01
C LEU A 278 2.03 22.70 5.62
N LYS A 279 3.21 22.70 5.00
CA LYS A 279 4.39 23.49 5.41
C LYS A 279 4.86 24.41 4.30
#